data_8522820d9bb9453dd20564e4b058473d
#
_entry.id   8522820d9bb9453dd20564e4b058473d
#
_cell.length_a   1.000
_cell.length_b   1.000
_cell.length_c   1.000
_cell.angle_alpha   90.00
_cell.angle_beta   90.00
_cell.angle_gamma   90.00
#
_symmetry.space_group_name_H-M   'P 1'
#
loop_
_entity.id
_entity.type
_entity.pdbx_description
1 polymer ?
#
loop_
_entity_poly.entity_id
_entity_poly.type
_entity_poly.pdbx_seq_one_letter_code
_entity_poly.pdbx_strand_id
1 'polypeptide(L)'
;MCELSEGMKVKYQLAVAMSHKAELLILDEPTSGLDPVSRDELLDTFLTLCEQEGVSILFSTHITSDLDTCADTITYIQNGRVAVSEKKQALTGAYLSVQGPDAACGAALFTRMQHEAAL
;
A
#
# COMPACT_ATOMS: atom_id res chain seq x y z
N MET A 1 -29.53 16.54 2.29
CA MET A 1 -28.15 16.31 2.77
C MET A 1 -27.28 16.02 1.56
N CYS A 2 -26.22 16.79 1.33
CA CYS A 2 -25.25 16.41 0.31
C CYS A 2 -24.48 15.18 0.81
N GLU A 3 -24.63 14.06 0.12
CA GLU A 3 -23.77 12.91 0.36
C GLU A 3 -22.35 13.23 -0.13
N LEU A 4 -21.38 13.09 0.76
CA LEU A 4 -19.97 13.19 0.41
C LEU A 4 -19.59 12.01 -0.50
N SER A 5 -18.79 12.26 -1.55
CA SER A 5 -18.19 11.17 -2.31
C SER A 5 -17.26 10.35 -1.42
N GLU A 6 -16.97 9.11 -1.79
CA GLU A 6 -16.06 8.25 -1.00
C GLU A 6 -14.69 8.92 -0.79
N GLY A 7 -14.14 9.56 -1.83
CA GLY A 7 -12.90 10.32 -1.71
C GLY A 7 -13.00 11.49 -0.74
N MET A 8 -14.12 12.20 -0.71
CA MET A 8 -14.35 13.30 0.24
C MET A 8 -14.46 12.77 1.68
N LYS A 9 -15.08 11.61 1.88
CA LYS A 9 -15.16 10.97 3.21
C LYS A 9 -13.79 10.65 3.76
N VAL A 10 -12.92 10.06 2.95
CA VAL A 10 -11.53 9.72 3.36
C VAL A 10 -10.74 11.00 3.67
N LYS A 11 -10.82 12.02 2.82
CA LYS A 11 -10.17 13.32 3.07
C LYS A 11 -10.67 13.99 4.36
N TYR A 12 -11.96 13.89 4.65
CA TYR A 12 -12.53 14.39 5.88
C TYR A 12 -11.99 13.63 7.10
N GLN A 13 -11.93 12.30 7.04
CA GLN A 13 -11.37 11.47 8.11
C GLN A 13 -9.90 11.81 8.38
N LEU A 14 -9.10 12.02 7.33
CA LEU A 14 -7.72 12.48 7.46
C LEU A 14 -7.61 13.84 8.12
N ALA A 15 -8.44 14.80 7.71
CA ALA A 15 -8.46 16.14 8.32
C ALA A 15 -8.80 16.08 9.80
N VAL A 16 -9.76 15.24 10.21
CA VAL A 16 -10.11 15.01 11.61
C VAL A 16 -8.94 14.39 12.38
N ALA A 17 -8.31 13.35 11.82
CA ALA A 17 -7.16 12.70 12.45
C ALA A 17 -5.99 13.69 12.65
N MET A 18 -5.70 14.51 11.64
CA MET A 18 -4.64 15.51 11.70
C MET A 18 -4.94 16.66 12.66
N SER A 19 -6.21 16.97 12.91
CA SER A 19 -6.59 18.00 13.90
C SER A 19 -6.12 17.65 15.33
N HIS A 20 -5.90 16.38 15.62
CA HIS A 20 -5.37 15.86 16.88
C HIS A 20 -3.85 15.68 16.88
N LYS A 21 -3.13 16.17 15.86
CA LYS A 21 -1.67 16.01 15.71
C LYS A 21 -1.24 14.54 15.76
N ALA A 22 -1.93 13.69 15.03
CA ALA A 22 -1.60 12.27 14.95
C ALA A 22 -0.19 12.09 14.36
N GLU A 23 0.64 11.31 15.03
CA GLU A 23 1.97 10.92 14.55
C GLU A 23 1.93 9.64 13.71
N LEU A 24 0.90 8.84 13.91
CA LEU A 24 0.65 7.59 13.18
C LEU A 24 -0.80 7.51 12.74
N LEU A 25 -1.00 7.25 11.45
CA LEU A 25 -2.30 6.93 10.88
C LEU A 25 -2.35 5.45 10.49
N ILE A 26 -3.42 4.77 10.89
CA ILE A 26 -3.68 3.38 10.50
C ILE A 26 -4.97 3.36 9.69
N LEU A 27 -4.89 2.95 8.42
CA LEU A 27 -5.97 3.01 7.46
C LEU A 27 -6.21 1.63 6.85
N ASP A 28 -7.47 1.24 6.76
CA ASP A 28 -7.87 -0.02 6.14
C ASP A 28 -8.47 0.26 4.77
N GLU A 29 -7.82 -0.25 3.71
CA GLU A 29 -8.25 -0.11 2.31
C GLU A 29 -8.66 1.32 1.90
N PRO A 30 -7.86 2.36 2.21
CA PRO A 30 -8.29 3.76 2.04
C PRO A 30 -8.57 4.17 0.60
N THR A 31 -8.00 3.47 -0.37
CA THR A 31 -8.16 3.73 -1.81
C THR A 31 -9.26 2.90 -2.46
N SER A 32 -9.84 1.95 -1.73
CA SER A 32 -10.87 1.07 -2.24
C SER A 32 -12.13 1.84 -2.66
N GLY A 33 -12.64 1.54 -3.84
CA GLY A 33 -13.85 2.17 -4.37
C GLY A 33 -13.67 3.62 -4.88
N LEU A 34 -12.45 4.16 -4.84
CA LEU A 34 -12.17 5.47 -5.42
C LEU A 34 -11.96 5.38 -6.94
N ASP A 35 -12.40 6.42 -7.65
CA ASP A 35 -12.01 6.63 -9.02
C ASP A 35 -10.50 6.92 -9.13
N PRO A 36 -9.87 6.71 -10.30
CA PRO A 36 -8.42 6.86 -10.45
C PRO A 36 -7.89 8.24 -10.01
N VAL A 37 -8.61 9.32 -10.33
CA VAL A 37 -8.18 10.68 -9.98
C VAL A 37 -8.22 10.89 -8.47
N SER A 38 -9.31 10.53 -7.81
CA SER A 38 -9.43 10.64 -6.35
C SER A 38 -8.41 9.75 -5.61
N ARG A 39 -8.06 8.60 -6.19
CA ARG A 39 -7.02 7.71 -5.67
C ARG A 39 -5.65 8.38 -5.70
N ASP A 40 -5.25 8.91 -6.86
CA ASP A 40 -3.97 9.58 -7.03
C ASP A 40 -3.85 10.79 -6.09
N GLU A 41 -4.88 11.61 -5.98
CA GLU A 41 -4.92 12.72 -5.04
C GLU A 41 -4.76 12.29 -3.57
N LEU A 42 -5.33 11.14 -3.19
CA LEU A 42 -5.20 10.61 -1.85
C LEU A 42 -3.78 10.13 -1.57
N LEU A 43 -3.16 9.41 -2.51
CA LEU A 43 -1.78 8.95 -2.40
C LEU A 43 -0.79 10.12 -2.34
N ASP A 44 -1.00 11.16 -3.12
CA ASP A 44 -0.22 12.41 -3.05
C ASP A 44 -0.39 13.09 -1.68
N THR A 45 -1.58 13.05 -1.11
CA THR A 45 -1.83 13.55 0.25
C THR A 45 -1.04 12.75 1.28
N PHE A 46 -0.97 11.42 1.16
CA PHE A 46 -0.17 10.59 2.05
C PHE A 46 1.32 10.95 1.98
N LEU A 47 1.87 11.12 0.79
CA LEU A 47 3.26 11.55 0.61
C LEU A 47 3.51 12.91 1.28
N THR A 48 2.62 13.86 1.05
CA THR A 48 2.72 15.20 1.66
C THR A 48 2.72 15.14 3.18
N LEU A 49 1.82 14.35 3.79
CA LEU A 49 1.76 14.18 5.24
C LEU A 49 3.03 13.54 5.81
N CYS A 50 3.57 12.53 5.13
CA CYS A 50 4.81 11.89 5.56
C CYS A 50 6.02 12.84 5.46
N GLU A 51 6.16 13.57 4.35
CA GLU A 51 7.32 14.40 4.08
C GLU A 51 7.31 15.73 4.83
N GLN A 52 6.16 16.39 4.90
CA GLN A 52 6.06 17.74 5.45
C GLN A 52 5.67 17.76 6.92
N GLU A 53 4.80 16.84 7.34
CA GLU A 53 4.28 16.81 8.72
C GLU A 53 4.95 15.71 9.56
N GLY A 54 5.79 14.87 8.97
CA GLY A 54 6.48 13.80 9.68
C GLY A 54 5.56 12.69 10.20
N VAL A 55 4.38 12.54 9.59
CA VAL A 55 3.39 11.53 9.96
C VAL A 55 3.80 10.18 9.40
N SER A 56 3.69 9.12 10.18
CA SER A 56 3.82 7.75 9.71
C SER A 56 2.46 7.20 9.29
N ILE A 57 2.37 6.58 8.13
CA ILE A 57 1.12 6.01 7.62
C ILE A 57 1.28 4.51 7.41
N LEU A 58 0.43 3.73 8.06
CA LEU A 58 0.27 2.30 7.83
C LEU A 58 -1.10 2.06 7.19
N PHE A 59 -1.14 1.53 6.00
CA PHE A 59 -2.39 1.21 5.33
C PHE A 59 -2.40 -0.17 4.71
N SER A 60 -3.56 -0.82 4.71
CA SER A 60 -3.80 -2.05 3.97
C SER A 60 -4.28 -1.72 2.55
N THR A 61 -3.88 -2.51 1.57
CA THR A 61 -4.42 -2.44 0.22
C THR A 61 -4.22 -3.78 -0.50
N HIS A 62 -5.14 -4.10 -1.41
CA HIS A 62 -4.99 -5.18 -2.38
C HIS A 62 -4.59 -4.65 -3.77
N ILE A 63 -4.41 -3.34 -3.90
CA ILE A 63 -4.07 -2.65 -5.15
C ILE A 63 -2.55 -2.40 -5.16
N THR A 64 -1.82 -3.22 -5.88
CA THR A 64 -0.34 -3.18 -5.89
C THR A 64 0.22 -1.88 -6.45
N SER A 65 -0.48 -1.22 -7.38
CA SER A 65 -0.06 0.08 -7.93
C SER A 65 0.03 1.19 -6.88
N ASP A 66 -0.78 1.13 -5.82
CA ASP A 66 -0.73 2.11 -4.74
C ASP A 66 0.61 2.01 -3.98
N LEU A 67 1.10 0.78 -3.81
CA LEU A 67 2.39 0.52 -3.16
C LEU A 67 3.56 1.07 -3.98
N ASP A 68 3.47 0.99 -5.30
CA ASP A 68 4.51 1.54 -6.18
C ASP A 68 4.61 3.07 -6.06
N THR A 69 3.49 3.73 -5.82
CA THR A 69 3.42 5.19 -5.73
C THR A 69 3.97 5.72 -4.40
N CYS A 70 3.56 5.17 -3.27
CA CYS A 70 3.80 5.83 -1.98
C CYS A 70 4.43 4.95 -0.88
N ALA A 71 4.59 3.63 -1.08
CA ALA A 71 5.11 2.78 -0.02
C ALA A 71 6.65 2.79 0.06
N ASP A 72 7.19 2.90 1.27
CA ASP A 72 8.61 2.71 1.56
C ASP A 72 8.91 1.26 1.95
N THR A 73 8.04 0.67 2.75
CA THR A 73 8.13 -0.71 3.25
C THR A 73 6.85 -1.44 2.93
N ILE A 74 6.97 -2.66 2.46
CA ILE A 74 5.84 -3.51 2.09
C ILE A 74 5.87 -4.77 2.94
N THR A 75 4.73 -5.07 3.56
CA THR A 75 4.50 -6.31 4.29
C THR A 75 3.42 -7.11 3.57
N TYR A 76 3.78 -8.29 3.08
CA TYR A 76 2.85 -9.19 2.41
C TYR A 76 2.35 -10.26 3.37
N ILE A 77 1.03 -10.34 3.50
CA ILE A 77 0.35 -11.30 4.38
C ILE A 77 -0.37 -12.34 3.52
N GLN A 78 -0.11 -13.61 3.80
CA GLN A 78 -0.75 -14.75 3.13
C GLN A 78 -1.17 -15.79 4.17
N ASN A 79 -2.41 -16.26 4.10
CA ASN A 79 -2.97 -17.27 5.01
C ASN A 79 -2.76 -16.94 6.50
N GLY A 80 -2.94 -15.66 6.86
CA GLY A 80 -2.79 -15.20 8.25
C GLY A 80 -1.35 -15.14 8.76
N ARG A 81 -0.36 -15.23 7.88
CA ARG A 81 1.06 -15.15 8.20
C ARG A 81 1.76 -14.09 7.38
N VAL A 82 2.74 -13.44 7.97
CA VAL A 82 3.64 -12.54 7.24
C VAL A 82 4.55 -13.40 6.36
N ALA A 83 4.42 -13.28 5.05
CA ALA A 83 5.26 -13.96 4.08
C ALA A 83 6.55 -13.18 3.81
N VAL A 84 6.43 -11.85 3.67
CA VAL A 84 7.56 -10.95 3.42
C VAL A 84 7.29 -9.63 4.13
N SER A 85 8.34 -8.99 4.67
CA SER A 85 8.29 -7.62 5.19
C SER A 85 9.63 -6.95 4.91
N GLU A 86 9.68 -6.13 3.86
CA GLU A 86 10.92 -5.56 3.34
C GLU A 86 10.70 -4.15 2.77
N LYS A 87 11.79 -3.42 2.60
CA LYS A 87 11.76 -2.15 1.86
C LYS A 87 11.38 -2.39 0.40
N LYS A 88 10.56 -1.52 -0.17
CA LYS A 88 10.12 -1.62 -1.57
C LYS A 88 11.29 -1.81 -2.54
N GLN A 89 12.38 -1.07 -2.35
CA GLN A 89 13.57 -1.17 -3.21
C GLN A 89 14.21 -2.57 -3.19
N ALA A 90 14.22 -3.24 -2.03
CA ALA A 90 14.73 -4.59 -1.91
C ALA A 90 13.81 -5.59 -2.63
N LEU A 91 12.50 -5.43 -2.49
CA LEU A 91 11.52 -6.27 -3.18
C LEU A 91 11.60 -6.11 -4.70
N THR A 92 11.62 -4.89 -5.22
CA THR A 92 11.70 -4.65 -6.67
C THR A 92 13.01 -5.13 -7.28
N GLY A 93 14.12 -5.10 -6.54
CA GLY A 93 15.40 -5.65 -6.98
C GLY A 93 15.49 -7.17 -6.92
N ALA A 94 14.73 -7.83 -6.03
CA ALA A 94 14.74 -9.26 -5.82
C ALA A 94 13.80 -10.04 -6.76
N TYR A 95 12.74 -9.39 -7.27
CA TYR A 95 11.71 -10.05 -8.07
C TYR A 95 11.76 -9.63 -9.54
N LEU A 96 11.82 -10.62 -10.43
CA LEU A 96 11.67 -10.44 -11.88
C LEU A 96 10.19 -10.59 -12.24
N SER A 97 9.68 -9.69 -13.06
CA SER A 97 8.37 -9.86 -13.69
C SER A 97 8.45 -11.00 -14.70
N VAL A 98 7.74 -12.08 -14.42
CA VAL A 98 7.63 -13.22 -15.36
C VAL A 98 6.27 -13.17 -16.04
N GLN A 99 6.25 -13.03 -17.36
CA GLN A 99 5.04 -13.13 -18.17
C GLN A 99 4.94 -14.55 -18.76
N GLY A 100 3.83 -15.22 -18.48
CA GLY A 100 3.60 -16.59 -18.97
C GLY A 100 2.20 -17.09 -18.57
N PRO A 101 1.83 -18.32 -18.93
CA PRO A 101 0.60 -18.92 -18.45
C PRO A 101 0.54 -18.92 -16.93
N ASP A 102 -0.62 -18.61 -16.36
CA ASP A 102 -0.82 -18.39 -14.92
C ASP A 102 -0.20 -19.47 -14.02
N ALA A 103 -0.26 -20.73 -14.43
CA ALA A 103 0.33 -21.84 -13.68
C ALA A 103 1.86 -21.79 -13.60
N ALA A 104 2.53 -21.31 -14.65
CA ALA A 104 3.98 -21.18 -14.70
C ALA A 104 4.47 -19.95 -13.94
N CYS A 105 3.72 -18.84 -13.99
CA CYS A 105 4.01 -17.62 -13.22
C CYS A 105 3.90 -17.88 -11.72
N GLY A 106 2.84 -18.55 -11.27
CA GLY A 106 2.64 -18.87 -9.86
C GLY A 106 3.76 -19.75 -9.29
N ALA A 107 4.20 -20.75 -10.03
CA ALA A 107 5.29 -21.64 -9.62
C ALA A 107 6.65 -20.93 -9.56
N ALA A 108 6.94 -20.04 -10.48
CA ALA A 108 8.20 -19.29 -10.52
C ALA A 108 8.32 -18.30 -9.34
N LEU A 109 7.24 -17.57 -9.03
CA LEU A 109 7.17 -16.68 -7.88
C LEU A 109 7.32 -17.44 -6.56
N PHE A 110 6.64 -18.57 -6.42
CA PHE A 110 6.69 -19.40 -5.23
C PHE A 110 8.09 -19.99 -4.99
N THR A 111 8.73 -20.48 -6.03
CA THR A 111 10.09 -21.05 -5.95
C THR A 111 11.12 -20.01 -5.49
N ARG A 112 11.01 -18.77 -5.99
CA ARG A 112 11.93 -17.70 -5.60
C ARG A 112 11.69 -17.22 -4.16
N MET A 113 10.45 -17.10 -3.74
CA MET A 113 10.12 -16.76 -2.35
C MET A 113 10.60 -17.83 -1.37
N GLN A 114 10.52 -19.11 -1.72
CA GLN A 114 11.07 -20.20 -0.88
C GLN A 114 12.59 -20.18 -0.80
N HIS A 115 13.27 -19.82 -1.87
CA HIS A 115 14.74 -19.79 -1.88
C HIS A 115 15.30 -18.63 -1.03
N GLU A 116 14.65 -17.49 -1.01
CA GLU A 116 15.04 -16.36 -0.15
C GLU A 116 14.65 -16.57 1.32
N ALA A 117 13.58 -17.27 1.60
CA ALA A 117 13.22 -17.62 2.98
C ALA A 117 14.12 -18.69 3.59
N ALA A 118 14.92 -19.39 2.79
CA ALA A 118 15.90 -20.39 3.24
C ALA A 118 17.31 -19.81 3.53
N LEU A 119 17.51 -18.54 3.24
CA LEU A 119 18.70 -17.77 3.56
C LEU A 119 18.51 -16.99 4.87
#